data_97b22ff326b9f5517c88db9275b22404
#
_entry.id   97b22ff326b9f5517c88db9275b22404
#
_cell.length_a   1.000
_cell.length_b   1.000
_cell.length_c   1.000
_cell.angle_alpha   90.00
_cell.angle_beta   90.00
_cell.angle_gamma   90.00
#
_symmetry.space_group_name_H-M   'P 1'
#
loop_
_entity.id
_entity.type
_entity.pdbx_description
1 polymer ?
#
loop_
_entity_poly.entity_id
_entity_poly.type
_entity_poly.pdbx_seq_one_letter_code
_entity_poly.pdbx_strand_id
1 'polypeptide(L)'
;MARYTGPNCKMCRREGCKLYLKGERCTNGKCAFDHRSTAPGQHGAARKKVGEYGKQLREKQKARRYYGVLEGQFKHYYEMAEKMDGITGQNLLTLLERRLDNVVYRMGMAASRKEARQLVLHAHFTLNGKKVNIPSILVKAGDVIAVKETSKESVKIKALIEGLATVTTPKWLELDAQNAVAKVATLPARDDIDFEFEEQLIVELYSK
;
A
#
# COMPACT_ATOMS: atom_id res chain seq x y z
N MET A 1 -14.94 -7.81 2.38
CA MET A 1 -14.43 -6.43 2.49
C MET A 1 -14.35 -5.80 1.10
N ALA A 2 -15.01 -4.66 0.86
CA ALA A 2 -15.08 -4.03 -0.46
C ALA A 2 -13.69 -3.53 -0.94
N ARG A 3 -13.47 -3.58 -2.26
CA ARG A 3 -12.23 -3.10 -2.91
C ARG A 3 -12.56 -2.52 -4.29
N TYR A 4 -11.64 -1.70 -4.82
CA TYR A 4 -11.73 -1.25 -6.20
C TYR A 4 -11.34 -2.38 -7.16
N THR A 5 -12.25 -2.76 -8.07
CA THR A 5 -12.07 -3.84 -9.06
C THR A 5 -11.82 -3.32 -10.48
N GLY A 6 -11.98 -2.03 -10.70
CA GLY A 6 -11.82 -1.40 -12.01
C GLY A 6 -10.35 -1.28 -12.49
N PRO A 7 -10.12 -0.64 -13.65
CA PRO A 7 -8.83 -0.59 -14.32
C PRO A 7 -7.82 0.31 -13.60
N ASN A 8 -6.74 -0.28 -13.07
CA ASN A 8 -5.71 0.39 -12.28
C ASN A 8 -4.95 1.48 -13.05
N CYS A 9 -4.64 1.25 -14.33
CA CYS A 9 -3.87 2.23 -15.13
C CYS A 9 -4.61 3.56 -15.34
N LYS A 10 -5.95 3.56 -15.25
CA LYS A 10 -6.74 4.80 -15.25
C LYS A 10 -6.46 5.65 -14.00
N MET A 11 -6.13 5.01 -12.87
CA MET A 11 -5.79 5.72 -11.63
C MET A 11 -4.45 6.44 -11.76
N CYS A 12 -3.38 5.77 -12.21
CA CYS A 12 -2.08 6.39 -12.45
C CYS A 12 -2.21 7.58 -13.40
N ARG A 13 -2.90 7.40 -14.52
CA ARG A 13 -3.14 8.47 -15.49
C ARG A 13 -3.94 9.63 -14.90
N ARG A 14 -4.86 9.38 -13.99
CA ARG A 14 -5.66 10.43 -13.36
C ARG A 14 -4.85 11.23 -12.33
N GLU A 15 -3.94 10.58 -11.62
CA GLU A 15 -3.06 11.25 -10.64
C GLU A 15 -1.79 11.83 -11.29
N GLY A 16 -1.53 11.53 -12.57
CA GLY A 16 -0.35 12.04 -13.28
C GLY A 16 0.97 11.42 -12.83
N CYS A 17 0.93 10.30 -12.10
CA CYS A 17 2.13 9.60 -11.60
C CYS A 17 1.95 8.09 -11.60
N LYS A 18 3.07 7.35 -11.54
CA LYS A 18 3.06 5.89 -11.39
C LYS A 18 2.75 5.53 -9.93
N LEU A 19 1.68 4.77 -9.71
CA LEU A 19 1.30 4.26 -8.39
C LEU A 19 1.70 2.78 -8.19
N TYR A 20 2.43 2.18 -9.11
CA TYR A 20 2.94 0.79 -9.06
C TYR A 20 1.91 -0.27 -8.68
N LEU A 21 0.67 -0.14 -9.17
CA LEU A 21 -0.48 -0.97 -8.77
C LEU A 21 -0.52 -2.37 -9.42
N LYS A 22 0.37 -2.66 -10.38
CA LYS A 22 0.40 -3.91 -11.16
C LYS A 22 1.74 -4.65 -11.07
N GLY A 23 2.57 -4.34 -10.06
CA GLY A 23 3.86 -4.99 -9.86
C GLY A 23 4.79 -4.82 -11.06
N GLU A 24 5.44 -5.90 -11.49
CA GLU A 24 6.45 -5.93 -12.55
C GLU A 24 6.03 -5.21 -13.84
N ARG A 25 4.76 -5.27 -14.21
CA ARG A 25 4.27 -4.56 -15.41
C ARG A 25 4.50 -3.05 -15.33
N CYS A 26 4.61 -2.48 -14.12
CA CYS A 26 4.84 -1.05 -13.94
C CYS A 26 6.31 -0.67 -14.12
N THR A 27 7.23 -1.64 -14.05
CA THR A 27 8.69 -1.45 -14.16
C THR A 27 9.25 -1.92 -15.50
N ASN A 28 8.66 -2.94 -16.12
CA ASN A 28 9.18 -3.62 -17.32
C ASN A 28 8.91 -2.90 -18.66
N GLY A 29 8.78 -1.58 -18.70
CA GLY A 29 8.53 -0.82 -19.94
C GLY A 29 7.14 -1.04 -20.59
N LYS A 30 6.33 -1.99 -20.08
CA LYS A 30 4.96 -2.28 -20.57
C LYS A 30 3.89 -1.48 -19.82
N CYS A 31 4.28 -0.40 -19.13
CA CYS A 31 3.39 0.41 -18.34
C CYS A 31 2.51 1.29 -19.25
N ALA A 32 1.19 1.20 -19.10
CA ALA A 32 0.26 2.01 -19.86
C ALA A 32 0.36 3.53 -19.56
N PHE A 33 0.94 3.92 -18.42
CA PHE A 33 1.21 5.32 -18.09
C PHE A 33 2.36 5.87 -18.93
N ASP A 34 3.41 5.10 -19.20
CA ASP A 34 4.55 5.52 -20.03
C ASP A 34 4.14 5.74 -21.49
N HIS A 35 3.26 4.87 -22.00
CA HIS A 35 2.72 5.01 -23.37
C HIS A 35 1.67 6.12 -23.49
N ARG A 36 0.90 6.39 -22.43
CA ARG A 36 -0.18 7.38 -22.44
C ARG A 36 -0.37 7.96 -21.03
N SER A 37 0.27 9.08 -20.75
CA SER A 37 0.20 9.78 -19.46
C SER A 37 -1.06 10.64 -19.28
N THR A 38 -1.76 11.00 -20.38
CA THR A 38 -2.95 11.86 -20.31
C THR A 38 -4.07 11.27 -19.45
N ALA A 39 -4.77 12.11 -18.68
CA ALA A 39 -5.88 11.70 -17.86
C ALA A 39 -6.94 10.92 -18.65
N PRO A 40 -7.65 9.95 -18.03
CA PRO A 40 -8.69 9.20 -18.72
C PRO A 40 -9.92 10.06 -19.00
N GLY A 41 -10.62 9.77 -20.10
CA GLY A 41 -11.82 10.45 -20.56
C GLY A 41 -11.59 11.26 -21.83
N GLN A 42 -12.68 11.77 -22.44
CA GLN A 42 -12.66 12.52 -23.68
C GLN A 42 -11.81 13.80 -23.58
N HIS A 43 -11.92 14.51 -22.46
CA HIS A 43 -11.22 15.77 -22.21
C HIS A 43 -9.93 15.61 -21.38
N GLY A 44 -9.33 14.42 -21.40
CA GLY A 44 -8.13 14.12 -20.60
C GLY A 44 -6.91 14.95 -20.93
N ALA A 45 -6.79 15.41 -22.19
CA ALA A 45 -5.69 16.26 -22.65
C ALA A 45 -5.95 17.78 -22.46
N ALA A 46 -7.18 18.17 -22.08
CA ALA A 46 -7.52 19.57 -21.91
C ALA A 46 -6.75 20.22 -20.75
N ARG A 47 -6.15 21.37 -20.97
CA ARG A 47 -5.50 22.19 -19.94
C ARG A 47 -6.58 22.78 -19.02
N LYS A 48 -6.59 22.39 -17.76
CA LYS A 48 -7.49 22.95 -16.75
C LYS A 48 -6.67 23.55 -15.62
N LYS A 49 -6.99 24.78 -15.23
CA LYS A 49 -6.44 25.37 -14.00
C LYS A 49 -6.97 24.58 -12.81
N VAL A 50 -6.08 23.98 -12.05
CA VAL A 50 -6.44 23.22 -10.82
C VAL A 50 -6.45 24.21 -9.67
N GLY A 51 -7.62 24.44 -9.07
CA GLY A 51 -7.73 25.23 -7.85
C GLY A 51 -7.20 24.47 -6.64
N GLU A 52 -7.10 25.15 -5.49
CA GLU A 52 -6.52 24.61 -4.26
C GLU A 52 -7.25 23.35 -3.77
N TYR A 53 -8.57 23.39 -3.70
CA TYR A 53 -9.38 22.20 -3.40
C TYR A 53 -9.06 21.02 -4.32
N GLY A 54 -8.85 21.31 -5.62
CA GLY A 54 -8.50 20.28 -6.61
C GLY A 54 -7.17 19.62 -6.32
N LYS A 55 -6.15 20.36 -5.87
CA LYS A 55 -4.84 19.83 -5.48
C LYS A 55 -4.97 18.94 -4.24
N GLN A 56 -5.61 19.45 -3.19
CA GLN A 56 -5.87 18.72 -1.95
C GLN A 56 -6.61 17.41 -2.22
N LEU A 57 -7.66 17.46 -3.05
CA LEU A 57 -8.41 16.27 -3.45
C LEU A 57 -7.54 15.26 -4.22
N ARG A 58 -6.68 15.73 -5.15
CA ARG A 58 -5.79 14.82 -5.90
C ARG A 58 -4.80 14.14 -4.99
N GLU A 59 -4.21 14.86 -4.06
CA GLU A 59 -3.23 14.29 -3.13
C GLU A 59 -3.87 13.23 -2.22
N LYS A 60 -5.04 13.50 -1.67
CA LYS A 60 -5.83 12.50 -0.94
C LYS A 60 -6.14 11.27 -1.79
N GLN A 61 -6.59 11.46 -3.04
CA GLN A 61 -6.92 10.36 -3.94
C GLN A 61 -5.67 9.57 -4.34
N LYS A 62 -4.52 10.22 -4.49
CA LYS A 62 -3.23 9.58 -4.77
C LYS A 62 -2.85 8.63 -3.63
N ALA A 63 -2.83 9.09 -2.39
CA ALA A 63 -2.53 8.27 -1.21
C ALA A 63 -3.53 7.11 -1.07
N ARG A 64 -4.82 7.37 -1.13
CA ARG A 64 -5.86 6.35 -1.03
C ARG A 64 -5.72 5.25 -2.10
N ARG A 65 -5.39 5.62 -3.33
CA ARG A 65 -5.22 4.70 -4.47
C ARG A 65 -3.94 3.89 -4.37
N TYR A 66 -2.88 4.50 -3.89
CA TYR A 66 -1.59 3.84 -3.68
C TYR A 66 -1.71 2.67 -2.69
N TYR A 67 -2.38 2.88 -1.55
CA TYR A 67 -2.63 1.83 -0.56
C TYR A 67 -3.85 0.95 -0.89
N GLY A 68 -4.62 1.28 -1.92
CA GLY A 68 -5.80 0.50 -2.32
C GLY A 68 -6.96 0.54 -1.33
N VAL A 69 -7.06 1.58 -0.53
CA VAL A 69 -8.07 1.78 0.52
C VAL A 69 -9.29 2.50 -0.06
N LEU A 70 -10.50 2.18 0.40
CA LEU A 70 -11.73 2.91 0.05
C LEU A 70 -11.92 4.14 0.94
N GLU A 71 -12.75 5.08 0.48
CA GLU A 71 -12.91 6.40 1.12
C GLU A 71 -13.30 6.32 2.60
N GLY A 72 -14.33 5.56 2.93
CA GLY A 72 -14.77 5.43 4.33
C GLY A 72 -13.69 4.89 5.27
N GLN A 73 -12.90 3.90 4.80
CA GLN A 73 -11.79 3.38 5.60
C GLN A 73 -10.62 4.37 5.67
N PHE A 74 -10.38 5.14 4.61
CA PHE A 74 -9.33 6.17 4.61
C PHE A 74 -9.68 7.31 5.58
N LYS A 75 -10.94 7.76 5.57
CA LYS A 75 -11.44 8.75 6.53
C LYS A 75 -11.30 8.26 7.97
N HIS A 76 -11.66 6.99 8.23
CA HIS A 76 -11.49 6.39 9.55
C HIS A 76 -10.02 6.40 10.02
N TYR A 77 -9.05 6.12 9.12
CA TYR A 77 -7.64 6.26 9.47
C TYR A 77 -7.22 7.70 9.74
N TYR A 78 -7.78 8.66 9.02
CA TYR A 78 -7.55 10.08 9.28
C TYR A 78 -8.05 10.46 10.69
N GLU A 79 -9.28 10.07 11.05
CA GLU A 79 -9.87 10.31 12.38
C GLU A 79 -9.07 9.65 13.51
N MET A 80 -8.45 8.49 13.24
CA MET A 80 -7.52 7.86 14.18
C MET A 80 -6.21 8.63 14.30
N ALA A 81 -5.66 9.08 13.17
CA ALA A 81 -4.39 9.82 13.12
C ALA A 81 -4.49 11.19 13.83
N GLU A 82 -5.64 11.84 13.73
CA GLU A 82 -5.93 13.11 14.40
C GLU A 82 -5.93 12.99 15.93
N LYS A 83 -6.31 11.82 16.45
CA LYS A 83 -6.34 11.53 17.90
C LYS A 83 -4.98 11.09 18.45
N MET A 84 -4.01 10.84 17.59
CA MET A 84 -2.67 10.43 18.00
C MET A 84 -1.78 11.65 18.23
N ASP A 85 -0.89 11.57 19.19
CA ASP A 85 0.13 12.59 19.41
C ASP A 85 1.06 12.75 18.21
N GLY A 86 1.44 13.98 17.89
CA GLY A 86 2.37 14.29 16.82
C GLY A 86 1.71 14.88 15.57
N ILE A 87 2.38 14.76 14.42
CA ILE A 87 1.92 15.33 13.14
C ILE A 87 0.89 14.41 12.49
N THR A 88 -0.36 14.87 12.39
CA THR A 88 -1.50 14.09 11.86
C THR A 88 -1.21 13.45 10.49
N GLY A 89 -0.56 14.16 9.58
CA GLY A 89 -0.21 13.64 8.26
C GLY A 89 0.75 12.45 8.32
N GLN A 90 1.77 12.52 9.16
CA GLN A 90 2.72 11.43 9.38
C GLN A 90 2.04 10.25 10.06
N ASN A 91 1.21 10.50 11.09
CA ASN A 91 0.43 9.46 11.75
C ASN A 91 -0.48 8.71 10.79
N LEU A 92 -1.13 9.43 9.86
CA LEU A 92 -1.97 8.83 8.82
C LEU A 92 -1.17 7.88 7.93
N LEU A 93 0.00 8.30 7.46
CA LEU A 93 0.87 7.46 6.62
C LEU A 93 1.39 6.25 7.40
N THR A 94 1.79 6.43 8.65
CA THR A 94 2.18 5.33 9.55
C THR A 94 1.06 4.31 9.71
N LEU A 95 -0.19 4.74 9.92
CA LEU A 95 -1.34 3.83 10.02
C LEU A 95 -1.58 3.07 8.71
N LEU A 96 -1.39 3.72 7.56
CA LEU A 96 -1.54 3.07 6.24
C LEU A 96 -0.42 2.05 5.98
N GLU A 97 0.82 2.34 6.40
CA GLU A 97 1.94 1.39 6.28
C GLU A 97 1.78 0.19 7.23
N ARG A 98 1.24 0.36 8.42
CA ARG A 98 1.01 -0.70 9.40
C ARG A 98 -0.06 -1.71 9.02
N ARG A 99 -0.79 -1.51 7.94
CA ARG A 99 -1.81 -2.47 7.48
C ARG A 99 -1.17 -3.80 7.07
N LEU A 100 -1.75 -4.91 7.50
CA LEU A 100 -1.22 -6.24 7.22
C LEU A 100 -1.07 -6.52 5.71
N ASP A 101 -2.01 -6.06 4.87
CA ASP A 101 -1.90 -6.21 3.42
C ASP A 101 -0.70 -5.43 2.84
N ASN A 102 -0.39 -4.27 3.41
CA ASN A 102 0.78 -3.51 3.00
C ASN A 102 2.07 -4.11 3.56
N VAL A 103 2.08 -4.59 4.80
CA VAL A 103 3.25 -5.27 5.39
C VAL A 103 3.65 -6.50 4.58
N VAL A 104 2.68 -7.34 4.18
CA VAL A 104 2.93 -8.50 3.31
C VAL A 104 3.51 -8.08 1.95
N TYR A 105 3.09 -6.95 1.41
CA TYR A 105 3.71 -6.38 0.21
C TYR A 105 5.15 -5.90 0.48
N ARG A 106 5.39 -5.19 1.59
CA ARG A 106 6.70 -4.66 1.96
C ARG A 106 7.73 -5.75 2.28
N MET A 107 7.29 -6.89 2.80
CA MET A 107 8.16 -8.05 3.01
C MET A 107 8.48 -8.81 1.71
N GLY A 108 7.92 -8.41 0.55
CA GLY A 108 8.22 -9.01 -0.74
C GLY A 108 7.36 -10.23 -1.12
N MET A 109 6.41 -10.65 -0.29
CA MET A 109 5.53 -11.81 -0.53
C MET A 109 4.44 -11.57 -1.58
N ALA A 110 4.49 -10.44 -2.29
CA ALA A 110 3.56 -10.15 -3.38
C ALA A 110 4.14 -9.10 -4.33
N ALA A 111 3.89 -9.22 -5.62
CA ALA A 111 4.30 -8.25 -6.62
C ALA A 111 3.49 -6.93 -6.55
N SER A 112 2.35 -6.93 -5.87
CA SER A 112 1.51 -5.73 -5.69
C SER A 112 0.68 -5.80 -4.40
N ARG A 113 0.31 -4.61 -3.86
CA ARG A 113 -0.59 -4.52 -2.68
C ARG A 113 -1.94 -5.22 -2.88
N LYS A 114 -2.44 -5.28 -4.12
CA LYS A 114 -3.68 -6.01 -4.42
C LYS A 114 -3.51 -7.51 -4.30
N GLU A 115 -2.40 -8.03 -4.72
CA GLU A 115 -2.03 -9.42 -4.58
C GLU A 115 -1.80 -9.77 -3.11
N ALA A 116 -1.01 -8.98 -2.39
CA ALA A 116 -0.82 -9.13 -0.96
C ALA A 116 -2.14 -9.20 -0.21
N ARG A 117 -3.05 -8.27 -0.50
CA ARG A 117 -4.39 -8.28 0.08
C ARG A 117 -5.15 -9.57 -0.21
N GLN A 118 -5.04 -10.12 -1.41
CA GLN A 118 -5.71 -11.37 -1.77
C GLN A 118 -5.11 -12.57 -1.05
N LEU A 119 -3.78 -12.62 -0.94
CA LEU A 119 -3.09 -13.69 -0.19
C LEU A 119 -3.48 -13.65 1.29
N VAL A 120 -3.59 -12.47 1.91
CA VAL A 120 -4.08 -12.34 3.28
C VAL A 120 -5.54 -12.80 3.41
N LEU A 121 -6.43 -12.41 2.49
CA LEU A 121 -7.83 -12.83 2.50
C LEU A 121 -7.99 -14.36 2.37
N HIS A 122 -7.09 -15.01 1.65
CA HIS A 122 -7.04 -16.47 1.52
C HIS A 122 -6.36 -17.13 2.73
N ALA A 123 -5.98 -16.35 3.74
CA ALA A 123 -5.39 -16.83 4.99
C ALA A 123 -4.10 -17.66 4.81
N HIS A 124 -3.22 -17.19 3.91
CA HIS A 124 -1.89 -17.78 3.74
C HIS A 124 -0.88 -17.33 4.80
N PHE A 125 -1.23 -16.38 5.65
CA PHE A 125 -0.35 -15.81 6.68
C PHE A 125 -0.87 -16.07 8.08
N THR A 126 0.07 -16.06 9.02
CA THR A 126 -0.16 -16.03 10.47
C THR A 126 0.41 -14.76 11.05
N LEU A 127 -0.22 -14.24 12.10
CA LEU A 127 0.26 -13.15 12.93
C LEU A 127 0.43 -13.66 14.34
N ASN A 128 1.64 -13.62 14.88
CA ASN A 128 1.98 -14.17 16.20
C ASN A 128 1.50 -15.63 16.36
N GLY A 129 1.70 -16.45 15.33
CA GLY A 129 1.30 -17.84 15.29
C GLY A 129 -0.21 -18.10 15.01
N LYS A 130 -1.05 -17.06 15.01
CA LYS A 130 -2.49 -17.20 14.75
C LYS A 130 -2.82 -16.93 13.27
N LYS A 131 -3.63 -17.78 12.66
CA LYS A 131 -4.13 -17.61 11.30
C LYS A 131 -4.92 -16.32 11.16
N VAL A 132 -4.63 -15.52 10.13
CA VAL A 132 -5.28 -14.23 9.85
C VAL A 132 -5.80 -14.15 8.42
N ASN A 133 -6.98 -13.53 8.25
CA ASN A 133 -7.62 -13.29 6.97
C ASN A 133 -8.16 -11.86 6.80
N ILE A 134 -7.81 -10.95 7.73
CA ILE A 134 -8.28 -9.56 7.73
C ILE A 134 -7.13 -8.64 7.29
N PRO A 135 -7.16 -8.10 6.05
CA PRO A 135 -6.07 -7.28 5.51
C PRO A 135 -5.86 -5.93 6.22
N SER A 136 -6.88 -5.46 6.94
CA SER A 136 -6.85 -4.15 7.62
C SER A 136 -6.33 -4.20 9.06
N ILE A 137 -5.85 -5.35 9.54
CA ILE A 137 -5.18 -5.43 10.84
C ILE A 137 -4.00 -4.47 10.86
N LEU A 138 -3.89 -3.68 11.91
CA LEU A 138 -2.74 -2.80 12.14
C LEU A 138 -1.72 -3.55 12.99
N VAL A 139 -0.56 -3.83 12.41
CA VAL A 139 0.54 -4.47 13.11
C VAL A 139 1.17 -3.51 14.13
N LYS A 140 1.79 -4.07 15.17
CA LYS A 140 2.50 -3.36 16.22
C LYS A 140 3.99 -3.73 16.20
N ALA A 141 4.82 -2.92 16.82
CA ALA A 141 6.21 -3.29 17.06
C ALA A 141 6.26 -4.60 17.87
N GLY A 142 7.13 -5.51 17.47
CA GLY A 142 7.26 -6.85 18.03
C GLY A 142 6.38 -7.92 17.38
N ASP A 143 5.41 -7.55 16.53
CA ASP A 143 4.58 -8.54 15.82
C ASP A 143 5.40 -9.36 14.82
N VAL A 144 5.09 -10.64 14.74
CA VAL A 144 5.73 -11.60 13.82
C VAL A 144 4.70 -12.07 12.81
N ILE A 145 5.01 -11.85 11.52
CA ILE A 145 4.22 -12.29 10.37
C ILE A 145 4.94 -13.45 9.69
N ALA A 146 4.29 -14.59 9.57
CA ALA A 146 4.87 -15.77 8.93
C ALA A 146 3.92 -16.34 7.87
N VAL A 147 4.49 -17.04 6.89
CA VAL A 147 3.71 -17.85 5.96
C VAL A 147 3.21 -19.10 6.69
N LYS A 148 1.91 -19.41 6.53
CA LYS A 148 1.31 -20.61 7.12
C LYS A 148 1.97 -21.87 6.53
N GLU A 149 2.32 -22.87 7.38
CA GLU A 149 3.03 -24.09 6.96
C GLU A 149 2.32 -24.81 5.81
N THR A 150 1.02 -25.03 5.91
CA THR A 150 0.23 -25.68 4.83
C THR A 150 0.19 -24.88 3.53
N SER A 151 0.54 -23.60 3.57
CA SER A 151 0.58 -22.74 2.37
C SER A 151 1.94 -22.77 1.69
N LYS A 152 3.02 -23.11 2.42
CA LYS A 152 4.37 -23.22 1.88
C LYS A 152 4.50 -24.26 0.75
N GLU A 153 3.64 -25.27 0.75
CA GLU A 153 3.60 -26.31 -0.29
C GLU A 153 3.07 -25.81 -1.64
N SER A 154 2.34 -24.71 -1.65
CA SER A 154 1.79 -24.13 -2.89
C SER A 154 2.91 -23.65 -3.82
N VAL A 155 2.86 -24.04 -5.10
CA VAL A 155 3.84 -23.65 -6.14
C VAL A 155 4.06 -22.15 -6.19
N LYS A 156 2.98 -21.38 -6.11
CA LYS A 156 3.06 -19.91 -6.11
C LYS A 156 3.79 -19.36 -4.88
N ILE A 157 3.50 -19.88 -3.70
CA ILE A 157 4.12 -19.42 -2.46
C ILE A 157 5.60 -19.81 -2.44
N LYS A 158 5.97 -21.01 -2.92
CA LYS A 158 7.38 -21.43 -3.05
C LYS A 158 8.17 -20.46 -3.92
N ALA A 159 7.66 -20.13 -5.10
CA ALA A 159 8.30 -19.18 -6.01
C ALA A 159 8.45 -17.77 -5.37
N LEU A 160 7.48 -17.33 -4.57
CA LEU A 160 7.57 -16.06 -3.84
C LEU A 160 8.64 -16.11 -2.72
N ILE A 161 8.73 -17.22 -1.99
CA ILE A 161 9.75 -17.42 -0.95
C ILE A 161 11.15 -17.43 -1.56
N GLU A 162 11.37 -18.13 -2.68
CA GLU A 162 12.65 -18.13 -3.40
C GLU A 162 13.05 -16.70 -3.83
N GLY A 163 12.09 -15.87 -4.21
CA GLY A 163 12.33 -14.48 -4.57
C GLY A 163 12.70 -13.57 -3.40
N LEU A 164 12.42 -13.95 -2.15
CA LEU A 164 12.66 -13.09 -0.98
C LEU A 164 14.15 -12.74 -0.77
N ALA A 165 15.07 -13.59 -1.19
CA ALA A 165 16.51 -13.36 -1.05
C ALA A 165 16.99 -12.08 -1.76
N THR A 166 16.27 -11.61 -2.78
CA THR A 166 16.61 -10.41 -3.56
C THR A 166 15.81 -9.16 -3.18
N VAL A 167 14.88 -9.29 -2.23
CA VAL A 167 14.00 -8.19 -1.84
C VAL A 167 14.68 -7.26 -0.85
N THR A 168 14.65 -5.97 -1.14
CA THR A 168 15.05 -4.93 -0.20
C THR A 168 13.87 -4.58 0.69
N THR A 169 13.96 -4.89 1.98
CA THR A 169 12.93 -4.56 2.96
C THR A 169 13.17 -3.20 3.60
N PRO A 170 12.12 -2.46 4.01
CA PRO A 170 12.27 -1.23 4.79
C PRO A 170 12.96 -1.52 6.15
N LYS A 171 13.63 -0.52 6.71
CA LYS A 171 14.39 -0.63 7.97
C LYS A 171 13.58 -1.06 9.18
N TRP A 172 12.28 -0.78 9.19
CA TRP A 172 11.36 -1.13 10.27
C TRP A 172 10.89 -2.60 10.25
N LEU A 173 11.25 -3.38 9.19
CA LEU A 173 10.95 -4.81 9.04
C LEU A 173 12.23 -5.63 8.99
N GLU A 174 12.36 -6.59 9.89
CA GLU A 174 13.39 -7.64 9.86
C GLU A 174 12.83 -8.85 9.12
N LEU A 175 13.42 -9.20 7.98
CA LEU A 175 13.00 -10.32 7.15
C LEU A 175 13.96 -11.51 7.28
N ASP A 176 13.44 -12.64 7.71
CA ASP A 176 14.08 -13.95 7.57
C ASP A 176 13.56 -14.60 6.28
N ALA A 177 14.38 -14.50 5.21
CA ALA A 177 14.01 -15.00 3.90
C ALA A 177 13.92 -16.53 3.88
N GLN A 178 14.72 -17.24 4.69
CA GLN A 178 14.76 -18.72 4.69
C GLN A 178 13.46 -19.30 5.27
N ASN A 179 13.00 -18.74 6.36
CA ASN A 179 11.78 -19.18 7.03
C ASN A 179 10.51 -18.48 6.52
N ALA A 180 10.66 -17.47 5.66
CA ALA A 180 9.58 -16.59 5.18
C ALA A 180 8.81 -15.95 6.35
N VAL A 181 9.57 -15.39 7.31
CA VAL A 181 9.08 -14.73 8.52
C VAL A 181 9.55 -13.27 8.49
N ALA A 182 8.66 -12.35 8.78
CA ALA A 182 8.99 -10.96 8.99
C ALA A 182 8.61 -10.53 10.41
N LYS A 183 9.50 -9.81 11.09
CA LYS A 183 9.25 -9.20 12.39
C LYS A 183 9.21 -7.70 12.25
N VAL A 184 8.24 -7.08 12.88
CA VAL A 184 8.14 -5.62 12.96
C VAL A 184 9.08 -5.14 14.06
N ALA A 185 10.25 -4.57 13.71
CA ALA A 185 11.22 -4.07 14.67
C ALA A 185 10.72 -2.78 15.35
N THR A 186 10.34 -1.79 14.53
CA THR A 186 9.83 -0.50 14.97
C THR A 186 8.57 -0.13 14.20
N LEU A 187 7.90 0.95 14.55
CA LEU A 187 6.83 1.50 13.71
C LEU A 187 7.44 2.28 12.53
N PRO A 188 6.81 2.24 11.32
CA PRO A 188 7.32 2.96 10.16
C PRO A 188 7.33 4.47 10.39
N ALA A 189 8.48 5.10 10.14
CA ALA A 189 8.64 6.54 10.12
C ALA A 189 8.34 7.12 8.72
N ARG A 190 8.27 8.45 8.60
CA ARG A 190 8.03 9.13 7.31
C ARG A 190 9.10 8.80 6.28
N ASP A 191 10.35 8.70 6.71
CA ASP A 191 11.52 8.44 5.85
C ASP A 191 11.56 7.00 5.30
N ASP A 192 10.81 6.09 5.93
CA ASP A 192 10.69 4.69 5.46
C ASP A 192 9.68 4.53 4.31
N ILE A 193 8.99 5.61 3.94
CA ILE A 193 7.96 5.59 2.90
C ILE A 193 8.53 6.09 1.58
N ASP A 194 8.75 5.18 0.62
CA ASP A 194 9.40 5.43 -0.67
C ASP A 194 8.62 6.37 -1.60
N PHE A 195 7.37 6.68 -1.29
CA PHE A 195 6.49 7.45 -2.15
C PHE A 195 6.27 8.86 -1.59
N GLU A 196 6.43 9.85 -2.45
CA GLU A 196 6.24 11.25 -2.09
C GLU A 196 4.74 11.59 -2.02
N PHE A 197 4.30 11.90 -0.81
CA PHE A 197 2.98 12.44 -0.52
C PHE A 197 3.12 13.82 0.11
N GLU A 198 2.27 14.76 -0.33
CA GLU A 198 2.07 16.04 0.34
C GLU A 198 0.97 15.88 1.39
N GLU A 199 1.31 15.23 2.50
CA GLU A 199 0.36 14.86 3.57
C GLU A 199 -0.35 16.07 4.17
N GLN A 200 0.27 17.25 4.16
CA GLN A 200 -0.34 18.49 4.63
C GLN A 200 -1.59 18.84 3.83
N LEU A 201 -1.57 18.68 2.50
CA LEU A 201 -2.76 18.91 1.67
C LEU A 201 -3.92 17.96 1.99
N ILE A 202 -3.60 16.74 2.45
CA ILE A 202 -4.62 15.77 2.88
C ILE A 202 -5.26 16.25 4.20
N VAL A 203 -4.44 16.71 5.13
CA VAL A 203 -4.92 17.25 6.42
C VAL A 203 -5.79 18.47 6.19
N GLU A 204 -5.35 19.42 5.36
CA GLU A 204 -6.11 20.62 5.02
C GLU A 204 -7.46 20.32 4.35
N LEU A 205 -7.54 19.23 3.56
CA LEU A 205 -8.80 18.82 2.93
C LEU A 205 -9.83 18.35 3.95
N TYR A 206 -9.39 17.62 4.98
CA TYR A 206 -10.29 17.04 5.99
C TYR A 206 -10.62 18.00 7.15
N SER A 207 -9.79 19.02 7.37
CA SER A 207 -9.99 20.04 8.40
C SER A 207 -10.98 21.15 8.00
N LYS A 208 -11.54 21.08 6.80
CA LYS A 208 -12.59 21.98 6.28
C LYS A 208 -13.99 21.47 6.68
#